data_41f08dd6b3f3a5f428eb7191661561c2
#
_entry.id   41f08dd6b3f3a5f428eb7191661561c2
#
_cell.length_a   1.000
_cell.length_b   1.000
_cell.length_c   1.000
_cell.angle_alpha   90.00
_cell.angle_beta   90.00
_cell.angle_gamma   90.00
#
_symmetry.space_group_name_H-M   'P 1'
#
loop_
_entity.id
_entity.type
_entity.pdbx_description
1 polymer ?
#
loop_
_entity_poly.entity_id
_entity_poly.type
_entity_poly.pdbx_seq_one_letter_code
_entity_poly.pdbx_strand_id
1 'polypeptide(L)'
;MEPINKKNVFFQYIDRLNTPLEVFILQESDTSTGVGPHWHYYLEMLYVLHGELKAQCDNDFYILHPGDLILFYPQAVHSMHRAPDYTGEVHYFVIMIDLNFLNITNEYRTRFSKLFRIAYQQNPDYIHFRRHELQELPILQLLTHSLEEKRRHDYGYDVMICSDIASILTYQMRCLKQKGVDTDTIITAPDDYDASIYSISKYIEQHCGEPLRVHELAQMCGMSYSYFAKLFRETYNQSCKEYIEFTRINKAADLLLFTNQDLTYISQETGFADCSHLIRTFKKWKGMTPKQWKKSLK
;
A
#
# COMPACT_ATOMS: atom_id res chain seq x y z
N MET A 1 -9.87 -0.12 26.93
CA MET A 1 -9.69 0.47 25.60
C MET A 1 -10.62 -0.29 24.67
N GLU A 2 -11.43 0.40 23.89
CA GLU A 2 -12.40 -0.27 23.02
C GLU A 2 -11.69 -0.77 21.75
N PRO A 3 -11.99 -2.00 21.29
CA PRO A 3 -11.51 -2.50 20.02
C PRO A 3 -12.04 -1.62 18.87
N ILE A 4 -11.35 -1.65 17.71
CA ILE A 4 -11.79 -0.92 16.52
C ILE A 4 -13.24 -1.27 16.21
N ASN A 5 -14.11 -0.24 16.26
CA ASN A 5 -15.47 -0.40 15.80
C ASN A 5 -15.48 -0.48 14.28
N LYS A 6 -15.67 -1.67 13.72
CA LYS A 6 -15.69 -1.92 12.26
C LYS A 6 -16.66 -1.03 11.48
N LYS A 7 -17.64 -0.38 12.14
CA LYS A 7 -18.56 0.58 11.51
C LYS A 7 -17.91 1.94 11.21
N ASN A 8 -16.82 2.28 11.87
CA ASN A 8 -16.11 3.56 11.74
C ASN A 8 -14.80 3.45 10.94
N VAL A 9 -14.51 2.27 10.41
CA VAL A 9 -13.33 2.04 9.58
C VAL A 9 -13.63 2.48 8.15
N PHE A 10 -12.79 3.33 7.58
CA PHE A 10 -12.95 3.77 6.19
C PHE A 10 -11.79 3.28 5.32
N PHE A 11 -12.07 3.09 4.04
CA PHE A 11 -11.05 2.86 3.04
C PHE A 11 -10.48 4.21 2.61
N GLN A 12 -9.19 4.41 2.83
CA GLN A 12 -8.49 5.58 2.31
C GLN A 12 -8.11 5.35 0.86
N TYR A 13 -8.84 6.02 -0.02
CA TYR A 13 -8.49 6.01 -1.44
C TYR A 13 -7.25 6.87 -1.68
N ILE A 14 -6.20 6.24 -2.17
CA ILE A 14 -5.00 6.92 -2.66
C ILE A 14 -4.84 6.55 -4.13
N ASP A 15 -4.59 7.52 -4.99
CA ASP A 15 -4.37 7.27 -6.42
C ASP A 15 -2.98 6.64 -6.62
N ARG A 16 -2.92 5.33 -6.56
CA ARG A 16 -1.69 4.52 -6.65
C ARG A 16 -0.87 4.76 -7.91
N LEU A 17 -1.50 5.32 -8.96
CA LEU A 17 -0.81 5.58 -10.22
C LEU A 17 -0.11 6.92 -10.25
N ASN A 18 -0.77 7.94 -9.68
CA ASN A 18 -0.20 9.28 -9.65
C ASN A 18 0.63 9.50 -8.39
N THR A 19 0.37 8.70 -7.35
CA THR A 19 1.06 8.80 -6.05
C THR A 19 1.43 7.41 -5.51
N PRO A 20 2.24 6.61 -6.24
CA PRO A 20 2.62 5.26 -5.79
C PRO A 20 3.53 5.26 -4.56
N LEU A 21 4.06 6.42 -4.23
CA LEU A 21 4.99 6.64 -3.15
C LEU A 21 4.74 8.01 -2.51
N GLU A 22 4.56 8.03 -1.20
CA GLU A 22 4.48 9.23 -0.39
C GLU A 22 5.51 9.19 0.74
N VAL A 23 6.25 10.29 0.90
CA VAL A 23 7.15 10.53 2.03
C VAL A 23 6.94 11.96 2.51
N PHE A 24 6.58 12.14 3.76
CA PHE A 24 6.37 13.47 4.36
C PHE A 24 6.50 13.40 5.88
N ILE A 25 6.62 14.57 6.51
CA ILE A 25 6.55 14.69 7.96
C ILE A 25 5.16 15.22 8.32
N LEU A 26 4.48 14.52 9.21
CA LEU A 26 3.24 14.96 9.81
C LEU A 26 3.53 15.59 11.17
N GLN A 27 2.87 16.70 11.42
CA GLN A 27 2.95 17.42 12.70
C GLN A 27 1.55 17.47 13.30
N GLU A 28 1.40 16.89 14.47
CA GLU A 28 0.15 16.94 15.24
C GLU A 28 0.32 17.92 16.40
N SER A 29 -0.56 18.92 16.45
CA SER A 29 -0.68 19.87 17.55
C SER A 29 -1.69 19.38 18.60
N ASP A 30 -1.80 20.11 19.71
CA ASP A 30 -2.77 19.84 20.79
C ASP A 30 -4.24 19.83 20.32
N THR A 31 -4.54 20.49 19.21
CA THR A 31 -5.89 20.57 18.62
C THR A 31 -6.12 19.54 17.52
N SER A 32 -5.12 18.73 17.14
CA SER A 32 -5.24 17.70 16.12
C SER A 32 -6.08 16.52 16.63
N THR A 33 -6.95 16.01 15.78
CA THR A 33 -7.75 14.80 16.08
C THR A 33 -7.03 13.52 15.69
N GLY A 34 -5.80 13.61 15.16
CA GLY A 34 -5.08 12.45 14.61
C GLY A 34 -5.74 11.86 13.38
N VAL A 35 -5.35 10.64 13.00
CA VAL A 35 -5.91 9.89 11.89
C VAL A 35 -6.73 8.71 12.43
N GLY A 36 -8.03 8.73 12.17
CA GLY A 36 -8.96 7.70 12.63
C GLY A 36 -8.73 6.33 11.94
N PRO A 37 -9.42 5.27 12.41
CA PRO A 37 -9.25 3.93 11.88
C PRO A 37 -9.54 3.85 10.39
N HIS A 38 -8.53 3.45 9.60
CA HIS A 38 -8.60 3.33 8.15
C HIS A 38 -7.71 2.20 7.66
N TRP A 39 -7.79 1.91 6.38
CA TRP A 39 -6.93 0.96 5.69
C TRP A 39 -6.73 1.35 4.22
N HIS A 40 -5.63 0.90 3.65
CA HIS A 40 -5.28 1.11 2.25
C HIS A 40 -4.37 -0.02 1.73
N TYR A 41 -4.03 0.01 0.44
CA TYR A 41 -3.17 -1.01 -0.19
C TYR A 41 -1.68 -0.75 -0.08
N TYR A 42 -1.30 0.37 0.52
CA TYR A 42 0.10 0.71 0.74
C TYR A 42 0.66 -0.07 1.93
N LEU A 43 1.95 -0.38 1.85
CA LEU A 43 2.73 -0.57 3.05
C LEU A 43 2.97 0.83 3.63
N GLU A 44 2.67 1.02 4.90
CA GLU A 44 2.90 2.29 5.59
C GLU A 44 3.90 2.12 6.72
N MET A 45 4.79 3.09 6.89
CA MET A 45 5.72 3.16 8.00
C MET A 45 5.61 4.53 8.66
N LEU A 46 5.64 4.54 9.99
CA LEU A 46 5.77 5.76 10.79
C LEU A 46 7.07 5.71 11.58
N TYR A 47 7.84 6.79 11.53
CA TYR A 47 9.06 6.94 12.34
C TYR A 47 8.96 8.21 13.18
N VAL A 48 8.99 8.08 14.51
CA VAL A 48 8.79 9.21 15.41
C VAL A 48 10.06 10.02 15.55
N LEU A 49 9.94 11.34 15.29
CA LEU A 49 11.02 12.32 15.45
C LEU A 49 10.96 13.00 16.82
N HIS A 50 9.76 13.36 17.25
CA HIS A 50 9.51 14.13 18.48
C HIS A 50 8.14 13.78 19.04
N GLY A 51 8.03 13.78 20.38
CA GLY A 51 6.79 13.52 21.09
C GLY A 51 6.47 12.05 21.24
N GLU A 52 5.25 11.74 21.66
CA GLU A 52 4.76 10.38 21.85
C GLU A 52 3.52 10.14 21.00
N LEU A 53 3.62 9.14 20.10
CA LEU A 53 2.56 8.77 19.16
C LEU A 53 1.90 7.46 19.64
N LYS A 54 0.58 7.48 19.78
CA LYS A 54 -0.23 6.27 19.95
C LYS A 54 -0.63 5.77 18.57
N ALA A 55 -0.16 4.59 18.21
CA ALA A 55 -0.58 3.88 17.00
C ALA A 55 -1.47 2.69 17.39
N GLN A 56 -2.36 2.31 16.49
CA GLN A 56 -3.18 1.12 16.60
C GLN A 56 -3.11 0.33 15.30
N CYS A 57 -2.93 -0.99 15.40
CA CYS A 57 -3.05 -1.92 14.28
C CYS A 57 -4.03 -3.01 14.69
N ASP A 58 -5.13 -3.14 13.95
CA ASP A 58 -6.27 -3.97 14.33
C ASP A 58 -6.71 -3.74 15.78
N ASN A 59 -6.50 -4.70 16.69
CA ASN A 59 -6.86 -4.58 18.10
C ASN A 59 -5.67 -4.24 19.01
N ASP A 60 -4.46 -4.14 18.49
CA ASP A 60 -3.24 -3.92 19.25
C ASP A 60 -2.84 -2.45 19.26
N PHE A 61 -2.36 -1.99 20.41
CA PHE A 61 -1.98 -0.59 20.65
C PHE A 61 -0.50 -0.47 20.96
N TYR A 62 0.10 0.59 20.45
CA TYR A 62 1.52 0.89 20.60
C TYR A 62 1.67 2.34 21.06
N ILE A 63 2.57 2.58 22.01
CA ILE A 63 3.08 3.93 22.29
C ILE A 63 4.48 3.98 21.72
N LEU A 64 4.67 4.88 20.77
CA LEU A 64 5.92 5.08 20.05
C LEU A 64 6.62 6.32 20.58
N HIS A 65 7.92 6.19 20.79
CA HIS A 65 8.80 7.24 21.28
C HIS A 65 9.76 7.68 20.16
N PRO A 66 10.45 8.82 20.31
CA PRO A 66 11.44 9.27 19.33
C PRO A 66 12.51 8.22 19.01
N GLY A 67 12.62 7.90 17.71
CA GLY A 67 13.48 6.83 17.19
C GLY A 67 12.81 5.48 17.01
N ASP A 68 11.58 5.30 17.46
CA ASP A 68 10.78 4.12 17.16
C ASP A 68 10.21 4.18 15.75
N LEU A 69 10.07 3.00 15.14
CA LEU A 69 9.42 2.82 13.84
C LEU A 69 8.32 1.75 13.97
N ILE A 70 7.15 2.02 13.42
CA ILE A 70 6.10 1.01 13.23
C ILE A 70 5.82 0.82 11.76
N LEU A 71 5.46 -0.42 11.38
CA LEU A 71 5.10 -0.77 10.01
C LEU A 71 3.70 -1.36 9.97
N PHE A 72 2.85 -0.82 9.10
CA PHE A 72 1.55 -1.38 8.77
C PHE A 72 1.65 -2.08 7.40
N TYR A 73 1.37 -3.38 7.39
CA TYR A 73 1.33 -4.14 6.14
C TYR A 73 0.08 -3.76 5.33
N PRO A 74 0.10 -3.94 3.99
CA PRO A 74 -1.06 -3.60 3.15
C PRO A 74 -2.36 -4.19 3.69
N GLN A 75 -3.39 -3.35 3.77
CA GLN A 75 -4.74 -3.69 4.24
C GLN A 75 -4.88 -3.89 5.78
N ALA A 76 -3.85 -3.68 6.56
CA ALA A 76 -4.00 -3.60 8.01
C ALA A 76 -4.90 -2.41 8.37
N VAL A 77 -5.87 -2.62 9.25
CA VAL A 77 -6.66 -1.50 9.79
C VAL A 77 -5.82 -0.81 10.86
N HIS A 78 -5.56 0.46 10.67
CA HIS A 78 -4.70 1.21 11.59
C HIS A 78 -5.21 2.63 11.83
N SER A 79 -4.72 3.21 12.91
CA SER A 79 -4.97 4.61 13.28
C SER A 79 -3.77 5.16 14.04
N MET A 80 -3.62 6.49 14.03
CA MET A 80 -2.58 7.17 14.78
C MET A 80 -3.12 8.45 15.42
N HIS A 81 -2.70 8.68 16.66
CA HIS A 81 -3.08 9.84 17.45
C HIS A 81 -1.93 10.18 18.39
N ARG A 82 -1.88 11.41 18.85
CA ARG A 82 -1.01 11.75 19.98
C ARG A 82 -1.33 10.84 21.18
N ALA A 83 -0.30 10.44 21.93
CA ALA A 83 -0.51 9.65 23.13
C ALA A 83 -1.40 10.42 24.14
N PRO A 84 -2.35 9.76 24.82
CA PRO A 84 -3.34 10.43 25.66
C PRO A 84 -2.74 11.28 26.80
N ASP A 85 -1.63 10.81 27.36
CA ASP A 85 -0.96 11.44 28.52
C ASP A 85 0.18 12.39 28.09
N TYR A 86 0.40 12.56 26.78
CA TYR A 86 1.43 13.44 26.26
C TYR A 86 0.83 14.79 25.89
N THR A 87 1.47 15.87 26.38
CA THR A 87 1.14 17.25 26.04
C THR A 87 2.26 17.84 25.19
N GLY A 88 1.92 18.43 24.06
CA GLY A 88 2.87 19.01 23.11
C GLY A 88 2.71 18.45 21.69
N GLU A 89 3.57 18.93 20.81
CA GLU A 89 3.55 18.55 19.41
C GLU A 89 4.19 17.17 19.21
N VAL A 90 3.64 16.41 18.25
CA VAL A 90 4.21 15.14 17.81
C VAL A 90 4.62 15.27 16.36
N HIS A 91 5.87 14.94 16.05
CA HIS A 91 6.40 14.96 14.69
C HIS A 91 6.86 13.56 14.28
N TYR A 92 6.41 13.09 13.15
CA TYR A 92 6.80 11.78 12.64
C TYR A 92 6.82 11.73 11.12
N PHE A 93 7.74 10.93 10.57
CA PHE A 93 7.70 10.56 9.16
C PHE A 93 6.52 9.65 8.89
N VAL A 94 5.87 9.88 7.76
CA VAL A 94 4.91 8.98 7.14
C VAL A 94 5.48 8.56 5.79
N ILE A 95 5.61 7.27 5.57
CA ILE A 95 6.03 6.67 4.33
C ILE A 95 4.93 5.72 3.88
N MET A 96 4.33 5.98 2.74
CA MET A 96 3.36 5.08 2.11
C MET A 96 3.89 4.65 0.75
N ILE A 97 4.00 3.35 0.52
CA ILE A 97 4.51 2.82 -0.73
C ILE A 97 3.66 1.67 -1.27
N ASP A 98 3.29 1.76 -2.54
CA ASP A 98 2.83 0.59 -3.27
C ASP A 98 4.03 -0.33 -3.53
N LEU A 99 4.01 -1.52 -2.96
CA LEU A 99 5.11 -2.48 -3.14
C LEU A 99 5.37 -2.84 -4.61
N ASN A 100 4.38 -2.62 -5.50
CA ASN A 100 4.57 -2.79 -6.95
C ASN A 100 5.47 -1.70 -7.55
N PHE A 101 5.58 -0.56 -6.89
CA PHE A 101 6.45 0.53 -7.32
C PHE A 101 7.91 0.31 -6.89
N LEU A 102 8.17 -0.50 -5.86
CA LEU A 102 9.55 -0.88 -5.52
C LEU A 102 10.16 -1.67 -6.68
N ASN A 103 11.27 -1.16 -7.21
CA ASN A 103 12.00 -1.78 -8.33
C ASN A 103 12.84 -2.99 -7.84
N ILE A 104 12.16 -3.94 -7.20
CA ILE A 104 12.70 -5.20 -6.70
C ILE A 104 12.05 -6.36 -7.43
N THR A 105 12.68 -7.55 -7.39
CA THR A 105 12.10 -8.72 -8.05
C THR A 105 10.72 -9.07 -7.48
N ASN A 106 9.85 -9.65 -8.30
CA ASN A 106 8.52 -10.10 -7.85
C ASN A 106 8.58 -11.00 -6.61
N GLU A 107 9.63 -11.80 -6.50
CA GLU A 107 9.88 -12.67 -5.38
C GLU A 107 10.03 -11.89 -4.06
N TYR A 108 10.88 -10.84 -4.03
CA TYR A 108 11.05 -10.01 -2.84
C TYR A 108 9.81 -9.19 -2.50
N ARG A 109 9.10 -8.69 -3.50
CA ARG A 109 7.86 -7.92 -3.31
C ARG A 109 6.79 -8.71 -2.58
N THR A 110 6.53 -9.94 -3.03
CA THR A 110 5.61 -10.86 -2.38
C THR A 110 6.09 -11.22 -0.97
N ARG A 111 7.40 -11.36 -0.79
CA ARG A 111 8.02 -11.67 0.50
C ARG A 111 7.79 -10.58 1.53
N PHE A 112 7.97 -9.30 1.20
CA PHE A 112 7.77 -8.19 2.15
C PHE A 112 6.33 -8.17 2.69
N SER A 113 5.33 -8.18 1.80
CA SER A 113 3.93 -8.15 2.24
C SER A 113 3.56 -9.34 3.12
N LYS A 114 3.98 -10.55 2.72
CA LYS A 114 3.70 -11.79 3.44
C LYS A 114 4.42 -11.82 4.80
N LEU A 115 5.71 -11.46 4.80
CA LEU A 115 6.54 -11.53 6.01
C LEU A 115 5.97 -10.66 7.14
N PHE A 116 5.69 -9.39 6.87
CA PHE A 116 5.22 -8.48 7.91
C PHE A 116 3.83 -8.85 8.43
N ARG A 117 2.94 -9.35 7.56
CA ARG A 117 1.63 -9.87 7.98
C ARG A 117 1.77 -11.10 8.87
N ILE A 118 2.59 -12.08 8.49
CA ILE A 118 2.78 -13.30 9.27
C ILE A 118 3.53 -12.98 10.59
N ALA A 119 4.52 -12.10 10.54
CA ALA A 119 5.20 -11.65 11.73
C ALA A 119 4.22 -11.04 12.74
N TYR A 120 3.34 -10.14 12.29
CA TYR A 120 2.28 -9.58 13.14
C TYR A 120 1.35 -10.66 13.70
N GLN A 121 0.93 -11.64 12.91
CA GLN A 121 0.08 -12.74 13.37
C GLN A 121 0.77 -13.63 14.42
N GLN A 122 2.08 -13.81 14.32
CA GLN A 122 2.86 -14.55 15.31
C GLN A 122 3.02 -13.76 16.61
N ASN A 123 3.32 -12.48 16.50
CA ASN A 123 3.42 -11.57 17.63
C ASN A 123 3.19 -10.13 17.16
N PRO A 124 2.12 -9.46 17.62
CA PRO A 124 1.83 -8.08 17.23
C PRO A 124 3.00 -7.10 17.44
N ASP A 125 3.88 -7.37 18.41
CA ASP A 125 5.06 -6.53 18.69
C ASP A 125 6.12 -6.58 17.57
N TYR A 126 6.02 -7.51 16.63
CA TYR A 126 6.99 -7.64 15.54
C TYR A 126 6.89 -6.56 14.45
N ILE A 127 5.81 -5.81 14.41
CA ILE A 127 5.71 -4.64 13.52
C ILE A 127 6.23 -3.35 14.17
N HIS A 128 6.53 -3.37 15.48
CA HIS A 128 7.09 -2.25 16.23
C HIS A 128 8.59 -2.46 16.43
N PHE A 129 9.39 -1.59 15.83
CA PHE A 129 10.84 -1.57 15.92
C PHE A 129 11.27 -0.44 16.85
N ARG A 130 11.76 -0.79 18.02
CA ARG A 130 12.14 0.19 19.03
C ARG A 130 13.48 0.85 18.70
N ARG A 131 13.70 2.06 19.17
CA ARG A 131 14.92 2.83 18.96
C ARG A 131 16.20 2.03 19.17
N HIS A 132 16.29 1.24 20.25
CA HIS A 132 17.49 0.46 20.56
C HIS A 132 17.77 -0.66 19.54
N GLU A 133 16.77 -1.12 18.79
CA GLU A 133 16.92 -2.10 17.72
C GLU A 133 17.39 -1.46 16.41
N LEU A 134 17.20 -0.15 16.27
CA LEU A 134 17.48 0.61 15.05
C LEU A 134 18.70 1.54 15.16
N GLN A 135 19.26 1.74 16.35
CA GLN A 135 20.26 2.79 16.64
C GLN A 135 21.54 2.68 15.81
N GLU A 136 21.94 1.46 15.44
CA GLU A 136 23.12 1.21 14.58
C GLU A 136 22.79 1.24 13.07
N LEU A 137 21.53 1.47 12.72
CA LEU A 137 21.05 1.45 11.35
C LEU A 137 20.79 2.89 10.85
N PRO A 138 21.08 3.19 9.58
CA PRO A 138 20.95 4.54 9.03
C PRO A 138 19.48 4.92 8.70
N ILE A 139 18.50 4.53 9.55
CA ILE A 139 17.07 4.71 9.25
C ILE A 139 16.72 6.18 9.07
N LEU A 140 17.09 7.03 10.05
CA LEU A 140 16.80 8.46 10.00
C LEU A 140 17.48 9.15 8.80
N GLN A 141 18.73 8.75 8.48
CA GLN A 141 19.46 9.29 7.32
C GLN A 141 18.75 8.95 6.02
N LEU A 142 18.31 7.72 5.83
CA LEU A 142 17.57 7.27 4.64
C LEU A 142 16.23 7.99 4.51
N LEU A 143 15.48 8.14 5.61
CA LEU A 143 14.21 8.89 5.62
C LEU A 143 14.41 10.37 5.28
N THR A 144 15.43 10.99 5.85
CA THR A 144 15.77 12.39 5.56
C THR A 144 16.19 12.57 4.10
N HIS A 145 17.03 11.65 3.57
CA HIS A 145 17.42 11.65 2.19
C HIS A 145 16.21 11.49 1.25
N SER A 146 15.32 10.55 1.53
CA SER A 146 14.08 10.36 0.75
C SER A 146 13.21 11.62 0.72
N LEU A 147 13.10 12.34 1.84
CA LEU A 147 12.34 13.60 1.92
C LEU A 147 13.00 14.70 1.09
N GLU A 148 14.34 14.78 1.11
CA GLU A 148 15.10 15.74 0.30
C GLU A 148 14.98 15.44 -1.20
N GLU A 149 15.11 14.19 -1.60
CA GLU A 149 14.92 13.75 -2.98
C GLU A 149 13.52 14.13 -3.49
N LYS A 150 12.48 13.85 -2.70
CA LYS A 150 11.11 14.25 -3.03
C LYS A 150 10.97 15.76 -3.19
N ARG A 151 11.63 16.54 -2.33
CA ARG A 151 11.56 18.02 -2.36
C ARG A 151 12.30 18.61 -3.56
N ARG A 152 13.48 18.06 -3.90
CA ARG A 152 14.30 18.51 -5.06
C ARG A 152 13.67 18.13 -6.38
N HIS A 153 13.06 16.94 -6.44
CA HIS A 153 12.43 16.40 -7.64
C HIS A 153 13.40 16.32 -8.84
N ASP A 154 14.69 16.05 -8.54
CA ASP A 154 15.72 15.89 -9.56
C ASP A 154 15.53 14.59 -10.35
N TYR A 155 16.20 14.45 -11.48
CA TYR A 155 16.10 13.25 -12.30
C TYR A 155 16.43 11.98 -11.49
N GLY A 156 15.50 11.01 -11.47
CA GLY A 156 15.66 9.75 -10.75
C GLY A 156 15.39 9.82 -9.24
N TYR A 157 14.80 10.91 -8.73
CA TYR A 157 14.45 11.06 -7.32
C TYR A 157 13.60 9.89 -6.80
N ASP A 158 12.67 9.38 -7.59
CA ASP A 158 11.81 8.25 -7.29
C ASP A 158 12.59 6.95 -7.14
N VAL A 159 13.60 6.72 -7.97
CA VAL A 159 14.51 5.58 -7.87
C VAL A 159 15.35 5.65 -6.59
N MET A 160 15.83 6.85 -6.23
CA MET A 160 16.58 7.07 -4.99
C MET A 160 15.72 6.76 -3.77
N ILE A 161 14.51 7.28 -3.72
CA ILE A 161 13.57 7.02 -2.62
C ILE A 161 13.22 5.51 -2.53
N CYS A 162 12.96 4.85 -3.65
CA CYS A 162 12.73 3.40 -3.68
C CYS A 162 13.92 2.60 -3.12
N SER A 163 15.15 3.02 -3.43
CA SER A 163 16.37 2.41 -2.90
C SER A 163 16.48 2.55 -1.38
N ASP A 164 16.21 3.75 -0.87
CA ASP A 164 16.20 4.02 0.57
C ASP A 164 15.17 3.16 1.30
N ILE A 165 13.93 3.11 0.78
CA ILE A 165 12.85 2.33 1.37
C ILE A 165 13.15 0.83 1.30
N ALA A 166 13.69 0.32 0.18
CA ALA A 166 14.11 -1.08 0.08
C ALA A 166 15.19 -1.42 1.10
N SER A 167 16.10 -0.50 1.39
CA SER A 167 17.13 -0.64 2.43
C SER A 167 16.48 -0.71 3.82
N ILE A 168 15.55 0.20 4.13
CA ILE A 168 14.82 0.23 5.40
C ILE A 168 14.07 -1.08 5.62
N LEU A 169 13.30 -1.54 4.64
CA LEU A 169 12.57 -2.82 4.71
C LEU A 169 13.51 -4.00 4.92
N THR A 170 14.69 -3.98 4.28
CA THR A 170 15.70 -5.03 4.46
C THR A 170 16.26 -5.03 5.89
N TYR A 171 16.51 -3.86 6.48
CA TYR A 171 16.93 -3.76 7.88
C TYR A 171 15.86 -4.31 8.82
N GLN A 172 14.59 -3.98 8.61
CA GLN A 172 13.48 -4.52 9.41
C GLN A 172 13.39 -6.05 9.30
N MET A 173 13.57 -6.63 8.11
CA MET A 173 13.62 -8.09 7.95
C MET A 173 14.78 -8.71 8.75
N ARG A 174 15.94 -8.07 8.77
CA ARG A 174 17.09 -8.54 9.56
C ARG A 174 16.81 -8.45 11.06
N CYS A 175 16.15 -7.38 11.52
CA CYS A 175 15.71 -7.27 12.91
C CYS A 175 14.70 -8.38 13.28
N LEU A 176 13.75 -8.70 12.40
CA LEU A 176 12.81 -9.81 12.62
C LEU A 176 13.53 -11.15 12.74
N LYS A 177 14.52 -11.40 11.88
CA LYS A 177 15.35 -12.61 11.96
C LYS A 177 16.12 -12.70 13.28
N GLN A 178 16.64 -11.58 13.79
CA GLN A 178 17.31 -11.52 15.10
C GLN A 178 16.33 -11.76 16.27
N LYS A 179 15.06 -11.36 16.11
CA LYS A 179 13.96 -11.65 17.06
C LYS A 179 13.49 -13.12 17.02
N GLY A 180 14.08 -13.95 16.14
CA GLY A 180 13.75 -15.38 16.00
C GLY A 180 12.60 -15.67 15.04
N VAL A 181 12.15 -14.69 14.24
CA VAL A 181 11.19 -14.95 13.16
C VAL A 181 11.88 -15.79 12.08
N ASP A 182 11.30 -16.95 11.77
CA ASP A 182 11.79 -17.81 10.70
C ASP A 182 11.42 -17.21 9.33
N THR A 183 12.20 -16.22 8.92
CA THR A 183 12.01 -15.53 7.65
C THR A 183 12.16 -16.45 6.45
N ASP A 184 12.99 -17.48 6.55
CA ASP A 184 13.33 -18.37 5.44
C ASP A 184 12.15 -19.32 5.14
N THR A 185 11.54 -19.92 6.17
CA THR A 185 10.33 -20.74 6.00
C THR A 185 9.12 -19.91 5.58
N ILE A 186 8.93 -18.72 6.14
CA ILE A 186 7.83 -17.82 5.74
C ILE A 186 7.95 -17.45 4.25
N ILE A 187 9.17 -17.22 3.77
CA ILE A 187 9.45 -16.83 2.40
C ILE A 187 9.29 -17.99 1.43
N THR A 188 9.68 -19.21 1.82
CA THR A 188 9.64 -20.41 0.97
C THR A 188 8.33 -21.18 1.08
N ALA A 189 7.54 -20.96 2.14
CA ALA A 189 6.23 -21.57 2.26
C ALA A 189 5.40 -21.28 1.00
N PRO A 190 4.74 -22.29 0.39
CA PRO A 190 3.78 -22.04 -0.65
C PRO A 190 2.88 -20.88 -0.19
N ASP A 191 2.47 -20.03 -1.13
CA ASP A 191 1.40 -19.10 -0.81
C ASP A 191 0.18 -19.96 -0.46
N ASP A 192 0.04 -20.34 0.82
CA ASP A 192 -1.24 -20.63 1.44
C ASP A 192 -2.03 -19.30 1.48
N TYR A 193 -2.01 -18.63 0.35
CA TYR A 193 -3.06 -17.75 -0.01
C TYR A 193 -4.24 -18.69 -0.14
N ASP A 194 -4.95 -18.90 0.97
CA ASP A 194 -6.36 -19.04 0.91
C ASP A 194 -6.79 -18.35 -0.36
N ALA A 195 -7.61 -19.06 -1.16
CA ALA A 195 -8.30 -18.44 -2.28
C ALA A 195 -9.21 -17.33 -1.70
N SER A 196 -8.57 -16.37 -1.08
CA SER A 196 -9.16 -15.29 -0.34
C SER A 196 -9.41 -14.15 -1.32
N ILE A 197 -10.33 -13.30 -0.98
CA ILE A 197 -10.66 -12.12 -1.75
C ILE A 197 -9.41 -11.25 -2.07
N TYR A 198 -8.35 -11.36 -1.30
CA TYR A 198 -7.08 -10.64 -1.46
C TYR A 198 -6.19 -11.21 -2.58
N SER A 199 -6.22 -12.53 -2.80
CA SER A 199 -5.50 -13.15 -3.93
C SER A 199 -6.15 -12.77 -5.26
N ILE A 200 -7.45 -12.49 -5.25
CA ILE A 200 -8.22 -12.10 -6.43
C ILE A 200 -7.83 -10.71 -6.94
N SER A 201 -7.55 -9.74 -6.08
CA SER A 201 -7.08 -8.43 -6.55
C SER A 201 -5.77 -8.55 -7.34
N LYS A 202 -4.81 -9.32 -6.81
CA LYS A 202 -3.55 -9.60 -7.49
C LYS A 202 -3.76 -10.36 -8.81
N TYR A 203 -4.64 -11.35 -8.79
CA TYR A 203 -5.00 -12.09 -10.01
C TYR A 203 -5.60 -11.15 -11.07
N ILE A 204 -6.52 -10.25 -10.67
CA ILE A 204 -7.10 -9.25 -11.58
C ILE A 204 -6.01 -8.33 -12.14
N GLU A 205 -5.07 -7.86 -11.33
CA GLU A 205 -3.97 -7.00 -11.77
C GLU A 205 -3.09 -7.69 -12.82
N GLN A 206 -2.77 -8.97 -12.61
CA GLN A 206 -1.94 -9.76 -13.53
C GLN A 206 -2.66 -10.12 -14.83
N HIS A 207 -3.98 -10.37 -14.76
CA HIS A 207 -4.80 -10.88 -15.86
C HIS A 207 -5.82 -9.87 -16.38
N CYS A 208 -5.67 -8.56 -16.05
CA CYS A 208 -6.67 -7.55 -16.42
C CYS A 208 -6.90 -7.41 -17.93
N GLY A 209 -5.93 -7.76 -18.76
CA GLY A 209 -6.06 -7.81 -20.23
C GLY A 209 -6.92 -8.97 -20.76
N GLU A 210 -7.17 -9.97 -19.93
CA GLU A 210 -7.93 -11.17 -20.28
C GLU A 210 -9.44 -10.99 -20.01
N PRO A 211 -10.29 -11.85 -20.59
CA PRO A 211 -11.71 -11.90 -20.23
C PRO A 211 -11.90 -12.35 -18.78
N LEU A 212 -12.10 -11.43 -17.87
CA LEU A 212 -12.37 -11.74 -16.46
C LEU A 212 -13.87 -11.73 -16.18
N ARG A 213 -14.37 -12.84 -15.63
CA ARG A 213 -15.76 -12.96 -15.19
C ARG A 213 -15.84 -13.07 -13.68
N VAL A 214 -16.62 -12.17 -13.05
CA VAL A 214 -16.77 -12.12 -11.59
C VAL A 214 -17.20 -13.45 -10.98
N HIS A 215 -18.02 -14.24 -11.71
CA HIS A 215 -18.43 -15.56 -11.27
C HIS A 215 -17.24 -16.55 -11.17
N GLU A 216 -16.33 -16.52 -12.15
CA GLU A 216 -15.13 -17.37 -12.14
C GLU A 216 -14.19 -16.98 -11.00
N LEU A 217 -14.03 -15.67 -10.78
CA LEU A 217 -13.25 -15.14 -9.65
C LEU A 217 -13.83 -15.58 -8.29
N ALA A 218 -15.17 -15.59 -8.16
CA ALA A 218 -15.83 -16.10 -6.96
C ALA A 218 -15.56 -17.60 -6.75
N GLN A 219 -15.60 -18.39 -7.82
CA GLN A 219 -15.29 -19.82 -7.77
C GLN A 219 -13.84 -20.09 -7.35
N MET A 220 -12.88 -19.29 -7.84
CA MET A 220 -11.48 -19.38 -7.41
C MET A 220 -11.30 -19.17 -5.91
N CYS A 221 -12.18 -18.40 -5.27
CA CYS A 221 -12.21 -18.22 -3.82
C CYS A 221 -13.05 -19.29 -3.09
N GLY A 222 -13.62 -20.27 -3.78
CA GLY A 222 -14.55 -21.22 -3.16
C GLY A 222 -15.84 -20.58 -2.64
N MET A 223 -16.23 -19.40 -3.16
CA MET A 223 -17.35 -18.59 -2.67
C MET A 223 -18.53 -18.59 -3.64
N SER A 224 -19.75 -18.45 -3.11
CA SER A 224 -20.89 -18.11 -3.95
C SER A 224 -20.73 -16.70 -4.50
N TYR A 225 -21.29 -16.44 -5.70
CA TYR A 225 -21.24 -15.09 -6.31
C TYR A 225 -21.74 -13.99 -5.37
N SER A 226 -22.85 -14.21 -4.69
CA SER A 226 -23.45 -13.20 -3.80
C SER A 226 -22.57 -12.90 -2.59
N TYR A 227 -21.99 -13.93 -1.98
CA TYR A 227 -21.08 -13.75 -0.85
C TYR A 227 -19.78 -13.05 -1.29
N PHE A 228 -19.19 -13.50 -2.39
CA PHE A 228 -18.02 -12.86 -2.99
C PHE A 228 -18.27 -11.38 -3.31
N ALA A 229 -19.37 -11.05 -4.01
CA ALA A 229 -19.68 -9.68 -4.39
C ALA A 229 -19.88 -8.75 -3.17
N LYS A 230 -20.53 -9.27 -2.12
CA LYS A 230 -20.67 -8.56 -0.85
C LYS A 230 -19.32 -8.34 -0.17
N LEU A 231 -18.57 -9.41 0.03
CA LEU A 231 -17.26 -9.38 0.69
C LEU A 231 -16.27 -8.50 -0.10
N PHE A 232 -16.27 -8.60 -1.44
CA PHE A 232 -15.42 -7.75 -2.28
C PHE A 232 -15.76 -6.27 -2.10
N ARG A 233 -17.05 -5.92 -2.05
CA ARG A 233 -17.47 -4.53 -1.81
C ARG A 233 -17.14 -4.05 -0.40
N GLU A 234 -17.25 -4.89 0.61
CA GLU A 234 -16.87 -4.57 1.98
C GLU A 234 -15.35 -4.38 2.12
N THR A 235 -14.56 -5.20 1.41
CA THR A 235 -13.10 -5.16 1.44
C THR A 235 -12.53 -4.01 0.62
N TYR A 236 -13.07 -3.75 -0.58
CA TYR A 236 -12.48 -2.80 -1.55
C TYR A 236 -13.31 -1.52 -1.74
N ASN A 237 -14.41 -1.37 -1.01
CA ASN A 237 -15.38 -0.26 -1.13
C ASN A 237 -15.88 0.00 -2.56
N GLN A 238 -15.72 -0.99 -3.44
CA GLN A 238 -16.17 -0.96 -4.84
C GLN A 238 -16.51 -2.39 -5.30
N SER A 239 -17.31 -2.50 -6.35
CA SER A 239 -17.60 -3.82 -6.91
C SER A 239 -16.37 -4.41 -7.61
N CYS A 240 -16.29 -5.73 -7.68
CA CYS A 240 -15.21 -6.42 -8.41
C CYS A 240 -15.15 -5.97 -9.88
N LYS A 241 -16.28 -5.70 -10.51
CA LYS A 241 -16.34 -5.17 -11.88
C LYS A 241 -15.70 -3.78 -12.00
N GLU A 242 -15.99 -2.89 -11.06
CA GLU A 242 -15.38 -1.55 -11.01
C GLU A 242 -13.89 -1.65 -10.76
N TYR A 243 -13.44 -2.57 -9.90
CA TYR A 243 -12.03 -2.82 -9.67
C TYR A 243 -11.30 -3.31 -10.95
N ILE A 244 -11.91 -4.23 -11.72
CA ILE A 244 -11.38 -4.65 -13.02
C ILE A 244 -11.30 -3.47 -14.00
N GLU A 245 -12.36 -2.65 -14.10
CA GLU A 245 -12.35 -1.46 -14.96
C GLU A 245 -11.23 -0.50 -14.55
N PHE A 246 -11.09 -0.22 -13.27
CA PHE A 246 -10.04 0.64 -12.72
C PHE A 246 -8.64 0.12 -13.06
N THR A 247 -8.37 -1.16 -12.83
CA THR A 247 -7.08 -1.79 -13.15
C THR A 247 -6.75 -1.70 -14.64
N ARG A 248 -7.73 -1.94 -15.51
CA ARG A 248 -7.59 -1.80 -16.98
C ARG A 248 -7.26 -0.38 -17.41
N ILE A 249 -7.95 0.61 -16.82
CA ILE A 249 -7.71 2.03 -17.13
C ILE A 249 -6.30 2.44 -16.70
N ASN A 250 -5.82 1.92 -15.61
CA ASN A 250 -4.50 2.21 -15.12
C ASN A 250 -3.42 1.65 -16.06
N LYS A 251 -3.55 0.38 -16.46
CA LYS A 251 -2.67 -0.22 -17.47
C LYS A 251 -2.74 0.55 -18.80
N ALA A 252 -3.93 1.02 -19.21
CA ALA A 252 -4.07 1.83 -20.42
C ALA A 252 -3.35 3.18 -20.29
N ALA A 253 -3.40 3.80 -19.13
CA ALA A 253 -2.68 5.04 -18.84
C ALA A 253 -1.15 4.84 -18.94
N ASP A 254 -0.63 3.76 -18.39
CA ASP A 254 0.79 3.41 -18.49
C ASP A 254 1.23 3.18 -19.94
N LEU A 255 0.45 2.42 -20.71
CA LEU A 255 0.74 2.21 -22.13
C LEU A 255 0.70 3.50 -22.94
N LEU A 256 -0.21 4.42 -22.63
CA LEU A 256 -0.27 5.75 -23.26
C LEU A 256 0.97 6.60 -22.94
N LEU A 257 1.51 6.51 -21.74
CA LEU A 257 2.68 7.28 -21.32
C LEU A 257 3.97 6.72 -21.89
N PHE A 258 4.18 5.44 -21.70
CA PHE A 258 5.48 4.80 -21.90
C PHE A 258 5.64 4.19 -23.28
N THR A 259 4.59 4.21 -24.11
CA THR A 259 4.62 3.65 -25.46
C THR A 259 4.06 4.61 -26.52
N ASN A 260 4.33 4.31 -27.80
CA ASN A 260 3.74 4.99 -28.93
C ASN A 260 2.62 4.16 -29.60
N GLN A 261 2.04 3.21 -28.85
CA GLN A 261 0.98 2.36 -29.36
C GLN A 261 -0.31 3.16 -29.58
N ASP A 262 -1.09 2.75 -30.57
CA ASP A 262 -2.38 3.36 -30.85
C ASP A 262 -3.48 2.87 -29.85
N LEU A 263 -4.61 3.56 -29.86
CA LEU A 263 -5.72 3.22 -28.96
C LEU A 263 -6.35 1.86 -29.28
N THR A 264 -6.20 1.35 -30.49
CA THR A 264 -6.72 0.03 -30.89
C THR A 264 -5.91 -1.06 -30.19
N TYR A 265 -4.60 -0.97 -30.31
CA TYR A 265 -3.68 -1.85 -29.60
C TYR A 265 -3.90 -1.78 -28.06
N ILE A 266 -3.95 -0.57 -27.50
CA ILE A 266 -4.12 -0.36 -26.07
C ILE A 266 -5.46 -0.95 -25.59
N SER A 267 -6.55 -0.80 -26.35
CA SER A 267 -7.84 -1.38 -25.96
C SER A 267 -7.79 -2.91 -25.88
N GLN A 268 -7.11 -3.56 -26.82
CA GLN A 268 -6.94 -5.01 -26.85
C GLN A 268 -6.07 -5.50 -25.68
N GLU A 269 -4.90 -4.89 -25.49
CA GLU A 269 -3.95 -5.25 -24.41
C GLU A 269 -4.50 -5.03 -23.01
N THR A 270 -5.46 -4.13 -22.87
CA THR A 270 -6.09 -3.83 -21.58
C THR A 270 -7.46 -4.48 -21.39
N GLY A 271 -7.87 -5.36 -22.32
CA GLY A 271 -9.09 -6.16 -22.19
C GLY A 271 -10.40 -5.39 -22.43
N PHE A 272 -10.34 -4.24 -23.09
CA PHE A 272 -11.55 -3.54 -23.55
C PHE A 272 -12.04 -4.14 -24.89
N ALA A 273 -13.36 -4.18 -25.06
CA ALA A 273 -13.97 -4.73 -26.26
C ALA A 273 -13.56 -3.96 -27.53
N ASP A 274 -13.42 -2.64 -27.41
CA ASP A 274 -13.04 -1.73 -28.51
C ASP A 274 -12.54 -0.38 -27.96
N CYS A 275 -12.00 0.46 -28.86
CA CYS A 275 -11.53 1.81 -28.53
C CYS A 275 -12.61 2.71 -27.93
N SER A 276 -13.86 2.59 -28.38
CA SER A 276 -14.95 3.43 -27.90
C SER A 276 -15.28 3.11 -26.44
N HIS A 277 -15.24 1.83 -26.08
CA HIS A 277 -15.38 1.38 -24.70
C HIS A 277 -14.22 1.88 -23.82
N LEU A 278 -12.99 1.74 -24.29
CA LEU A 278 -11.81 2.29 -23.60
C LEU A 278 -11.97 3.80 -23.37
N ILE A 279 -12.25 4.60 -24.41
CA ILE A 279 -12.34 6.06 -24.31
C ILE A 279 -13.41 6.49 -23.31
N ARG A 280 -14.60 5.87 -23.37
CA ARG A 280 -15.71 6.17 -22.46
C ARG A 280 -15.35 5.85 -21.01
N THR A 281 -14.77 4.67 -20.77
CA THR A 281 -14.38 4.24 -19.42
C THR A 281 -13.21 5.06 -18.90
N PHE A 282 -12.24 5.39 -19.74
CA PHE A 282 -11.12 6.26 -19.39
C PHE A 282 -11.59 7.66 -18.95
N LYS A 283 -12.54 8.24 -19.71
CA LYS A 283 -13.15 9.53 -19.35
C LYS A 283 -13.92 9.46 -18.03
N LYS A 284 -14.62 8.35 -17.77
CA LYS A 284 -15.31 8.10 -16.48
C LYS A 284 -14.33 8.14 -15.32
N TRP A 285 -13.17 7.51 -15.43
CA TRP A 285 -12.21 7.35 -14.33
C TRP A 285 -11.19 8.49 -14.21
N LYS A 286 -10.73 9.06 -15.31
CA LYS A 286 -9.71 10.13 -15.35
C LYS A 286 -10.26 11.52 -15.62
N GLY A 287 -11.58 11.67 -15.79
CA GLY A 287 -12.24 12.95 -16.06
C GLY A 287 -12.05 13.50 -17.49
N MET A 288 -11.12 12.92 -18.27
CA MET A 288 -10.78 13.37 -19.61
C MET A 288 -10.48 12.19 -20.55
N THR A 289 -10.46 12.46 -21.86
CA THR A 289 -10.15 11.42 -22.85
C THR A 289 -8.67 11.01 -22.82
N PRO A 290 -8.31 9.78 -23.28
CA PRO A 290 -6.90 9.34 -23.34
C PRO A 290 -5.99 10.34 -24.06
N LYS A 291 -6.47 10.94 -25.16
CA LYS A 291 -5.70 11.92 -25.94
C LYS A 291 -5.48 13.24 -25.17
N GLN A 292 -6.50 13.73 -24.47
CA GLN A 292 -6.38 14.91 -23.62
C GLN A 292 -5.44 14.65 -22.46
N TRP A 293 -5.56 13.48 -21.84
CA TRP A 293 -4.73 13.08 -20.72
C TRP A 293 -3.24 12.95 -21.10
N LYS A 294 -2.93 12.28 -22.25
CA LYS A 294 -1.54 12.22 -22.76
C LYS A 294 -0.97 13.62 -23.06
N LYS A 295 -1.82 14.57 -23.45
CA LYS A 295 -1.39 15.96 -23.74
C LYS A 295 -1.16 16.78 -22.47
N SER A 296 -1.90 16.51 -21.38
CA SER A 296 -1.76 17.25 -20.10
C SER A 296 -0.50 16.91 -19.32
N LEU A 297 0.21 15.83 -19.70
CA LEU A 297 1.42 15.34 -19.05
C LEU A 297 2.71 15.66 -19.84
N LYS A 298 2.57 16.34 -20.98
CA LYS A 298 3.67 16.92 -21.76
C LYS A 298 3.80 18.42 -21.49
#